data_51b547b053f7fdbd35927ab35fccd0b2
#
_entry.id   51b547b053f7fdbd35927ab35fccd0b2
#
_cell.length_a   1.000
_cell.length_b   1.000
_cell.length_c   1.000
_cell.angle_alpha   90.00
_cell.angle_beta   90.00
_cell.angle_gamma   90.00
#
_symmetry.space_group_name_H-M   'P 1'
#
loop_
_entity.id
_entity.type
_entity.pdbx_description
1 polymer ?
#
loop_
_entity_poly.entity_id
_entity_poly.type
_entity_poly.pdbx_seq_one_letter_code
_entity_poly.pdbx_strand_id
1 'polypeptide(L)'
;MVNKPSLAKRIGYHESGHAIMAYLLHHPIEEIKVFVNKYSHYGYIITDPNLDGRPVSRCIKEGALISCAGNAAVYLLTGRKYWWRSSGDYVDVVGALSWLYGCKDEITAYIEFLWIQAKNLLSEPENWCAVEYLAGCIEGAQQEPGYWDEGEYYVHYDYEDTLQMDGFEVERIISREIEKYFSHEEGLSN
;
A
#
# COMPACT_ATOMS: atom_id res chain seq x y z
N MET A 1 -3.64 20.50 -19.34
CA MET A 1 -3.76 20.44 -17.86
C MET A 1 -3.91 18.99 -17.49
N VAL A 2 -2.97 18.41 -16.73
CA VAL A 2 -3.10 17.04 -16.25
C VAL A 2 -4.16 17.06 -15.15
N ASN A 3 -5.27 16.35 -15.34
CA ASN A 3 -6.32 16.24 -14.32
C ASN A 3 -5.71 15.64 -13.05
N LYS A 4 -5.93 16.31 -11.93
CA LYS A 4 -5.51 15.79 -10.61
C LYS A 4 -6.31 14.51 -10.34
N PRO A 5 -5.65 13.36 -10.01
CA PRO A 5 -6.39 12.15 -9.69
C PRO A 5 -7.36 12.36 -8.53
N SER A 6 -8.49 11.65 -8.56
CA SER A 6 -9.48 11.66 -7.48
C SER A 6 -8.84 11.26 -6.14
N LEU A 7 -9.52 11.58 -5.03
CA LEU A 7 -9.06 11.14 -3.72
C LEU A 7 -9.10 9.61 -3.63
N ALA A 8 -10.21 9.00 -4.08
CA ALA A 8 -10.38 7.54 -4.13
C ALA A 8 -9.23 6.86 -4.90
N LYS A 9 -8.89 7.37 -6.09
CA LYS A 9 -7.77 6.86 -6.87
C LYS A 9 -6.44 6.95 -6.12
N ARG A 10 -6.17 8.08 -5.45
CA ARG A 10 -4.92 8.24 -4.69
C ARG A 10 -4.82 7.28 -3.51
N ILE A 11 -5.94 7.00 -2.83
CA ILE A 11 -6.01 6.02 -1.76
C ILE A 11 -5.76 4.62 -2.32
N GLY A 12 -6.43 4.25 -3.41
CA GLY A 12 -6.18 2.97 -4.06
C GLY A 12 -4.70 2.73 -4.36
N TYR A 13 -4.01 3.71 -4.95
CA TYR A 13 -2.56 3.61 -5.20
C TYR A 13 -1.72 3.58 -3.93
N HIS A 14 -2.14 4.31 -2.88
CA HIS A 14 -1.45 4.33 -1.60
C HIS A 14 -1.46 2.95 -0.94
N GLU A 15 -2.66 2.38 -0.76
CA GLU A 15 -2.81 1.05 -0.14
C GLU A 15 -2.18 -0.05 -1.00
N SER A 16 -2.29 0.05 -2.33
CA SER A 16 -1.61 -0.87 -3.23
C SER A 16 -0.09 -0.80 -3.11
N GLY A 17 0.47 0.39 -2.92
CA GLY A 17 1.90 0.55 -2.69
C GLY A 17 2.38 -0.21 -1.44
N HIS A 18 1.65 -0.11 -0.34
CA HIS A 18 1.93 -0.87 0.87
C HIS A 18 1.83 -2.38 0.63
N ALA A 19 0.75 -2.83 -0.03
CA ALA A 19 0.49 -4.24 -0.28
C ALA A 19 1.56 -4.88 -1.18
N ILE A 20 1.91 -4.23 -2.30
CA ILE A 20 2.98 -4.72 -3.19
C ILE A 20 4.31 -4.80 -2.44
N MET A 21 4.64 -3.80 -1.64
CA MET A 21 5.88 -3.83 -0.87
C MET A 21 5.89 -4.94 0.18
N ALA A 22 4.78 -5.16 0.89
CA ALA A 22 4.63 -6.27 1.84
C ALA A 22 4.83 -7.62 1.14
N TYR A 23 4.19 -7.82 -0.01
CA TYR A 23 4.33 -9.02 -0.84
C TYR A 23 5.79 -9.26 -1.26
N LEU A 24 6.48 -8.24 -1.79
CA LEU A 24 7.88 -8.34 -2.22
C LEU A 24 8.85 -8.66 -1.07
N LEU A 25 8.51 -8.26 0.14
CA LEU A 25 9.28 -8.53 1.35
C LEU A 25 8.86 -9.82 2.07
N HIS A 26 7.89 -10.54 1.51
CA HIS A 26 7.30 -11.75 2.10
C HIS A 26 6.75 -11.50 3.52
N HIS A 27 6.09 -10.37 3.70
CA HIS A 27 5.25 -10.10 4.86
C HIS A 27 3.84 -10.56 4.55
N PRO A 28 3.27 -11.52 5.30
CA PRO A 28 1.89 -11.93 5.11
C PRO A 28 0.94 -10.74 5.21
N ILE A 29 0.02 -10.66 4.28
CA ILE A 29 -1.01 -9.63 4.26
C ILE A 29 -2.26 -10.25 4.90
N GLU A 30 -2.77 -9.65 5.98
CA GLU A 30 -4.01 -10.13 6.59
C GLU A 30 -5.22 -9.51 5.90
N GLU A 31 -5.22 -8.21 5.69
CA GLU A 31 -6.30 -7.51 5.01
C GLU A 31 -5.90 -6.11 4.53
N ILE A 32 -6.65 -5.60 3.55
CA ILE A 32 -6.72 -4.18 3.20
C ILE A 32 -8.08 -3.66 3.59
N LYS A 33 -8.12 -2.54 4.32
CA LYS A 33 -9.35 -1.80 4.59
C LYS A 33 -9.26 -0.38 4.06
N VAL A 34 -10.33 0.06 3.39
CA VAL A 34 -10.46 1.45 2.93
C VAL A 34 -11.81 1.98 3.39
N PHE A 35 -11.76 3.09 4.09
CA PHE A 35 -12.91 3.79 4.60
C PHE A 35 -13.22 5.01 3.74
N VAL A 36 -14.45 5.12 3.31
CA VAL A 36 -14.93 6.23 2.47
C VAL A 36 -16.10 6.88 3.16
N ASN A 37 -15.96 8.11 3.58
CA ASN A 37 -17.08 8.89 4.08
C ASN A 37 -17.18 10.25 3.40
N LYS A 38 -18.24 10.98 3.68
CA LYS A 38 -18.52 12.28 3.07
C LYS A 38 -17.41 13.31 3.32
N TYR A 39 -16.64 13.17 4.38
CA TYR A 39 -15.67 14.16 4.84
C TYR A 39 -14.22 13.71 4.72
N SER A 40 -13.97 12.40 4.77
CA SER A 40 -12.64 11.81 4.73
C SER A 40 -12.64 10.45 4.03
N HIS A 41 -11.49 10.13 3.47
CA HIS A 41 -11.20 8.81 2.93
C HIS A 41 -9.84 8.43 3.50
N TYR A 42 -9.73 7.25 4.06
CA TYR A 42 -8.47 6.70 4.53
C TYR A 42 -8.49 5.19 4.37
N GLY A 43 -7.33 4.59 4.30
CA GLY A 43 -7.17 3.16 4.24
C GLY A 43 -6.03 2.72 5.14
N TYR A 44 -5.91 1.43 5.32
CA TYR A 44 -4.76 0.79 5.90
C TYR A 44 -4.66 -0.66 5.46
N ILE A 45 -3.46 -1.19 5.54
CA ILE A 45 -3.16 -2.59 5.36
C ILE A 45 -2.70 -3.17 6.70
N ILE A 46 -3.20 -4.36 7.04
CA ILE A 46 -2.70 -5.14 8.16
C ILE A 46 -1.77 -6.20 7.63
N THR A 47 -0.56 -6.24 8.18
CA THR A 47 0.44 -7.28 7.92
C THR A 47 0.79 -7.99 9.22
N ASP A 48 1.04 -9.31 9.16
CA ASP A 48 1.53 -10.03 10.33
C ASP A 48 3.00 -9.64 10.60
N PRO A 49 3.29 -9.01 11.74
CA PRO A 49 4.65 -8.66 12.11
C PRO A 49 5.46 -9.87 12.62
N ASN A 50 4.79 -11.01 12.87
CA ASN A 50 5.42 -12.19 13.44
C ASN A 50 6.15 -13.01 12.37
N LEU A 51 7.28 -12.49 11.94
CA LEU A 51 8.15 -13.11 10.95
C LEU A 51 9.14 -14.03 11.66
N ASP A 52 8.69 -15.25 11.96
CA ASP A 52 9.45 -16.25 12.67
C ASP A 52 10.91 -16.37 12.16
N GLY A 53 11.85 -16.19 13.07
CA GLY A 53 13.28 -16.33 12.82
C GLY A 53 13.97 -15.13 12.17
N ARG A 54 13.26 -14.05 11.83
CA ARG A 54 13.90 -12.83 11.33
C ARG A 54 14.43 -11.97 12.48
N PRO A 55 15.62 -11.35 12.33
CA PRO A 55 16.11 -10.38 13.31
C PRO A 55 15.15 -9.21 13.47
N VAL A 56 14.86 -8.78 14.68
CA VAL A 56 13.97 -7.65 15.00
C VAL A 56 14.34 -6.39 14.22
N SER A 57 15.65 -6.09 14.12
CA SER A 57 16.13 -4.94 13.34
C SER A 57 15.79 -5.02 11.86
N ARG A 58 15.70 -6.23 11.29
CA ARG A 58 15.27 -6.44 9.92
C ARG A 58 13.77 -6.19 9.79
N CYS A 59 12.94 -6.75 10.68
CA CYS A 59 11.50 -6.53 10.68
C CYS A 59 11.15 -5.03 10.80
N ILE A 60 11.84 -4.30 11.67
CA ILE A 60 11.68 -2.85 11.81
C ILE A 60 11.98 -2.11 10.49
N LYS A 61 13.07 -2.47 9.81
CA LYS A 61 13.46 -1.82 8.55
C LYS A 61 12.50 -2.17 7.41
N GLU A 62 12.07 -3.42 7.32
CA GLU A 62 11.09 -3.88 6.33
C GLU A 62 9.73 -3.22 6.56
N GLY A 63 9.25 -3.15 7.81
CA GLY A 63 8.02 -2.42 8.15
C GLY A 63 8.08 -0.93 7.78
N ALA A 64 9.21 -0.28 8.08
CA ALA A 64 9.43 1.11 7.68
C ALA A 64 9.46 1.29 6.14
N LEU A 65 10.00 0.31 5.40
CA LEU A 65 9.99 0.33 3.93
C LEU A 65 8.57 0.15 3.37
N ILE A 66 7.77 -0.75 3.96
CA ILE A 66 6.35 -0.92 3.62
C ILE A 66 5.61 0.40 3.84
N SER A 67 5.78 1.05 5.01
CA SER A 67 5.13 2.32 5.30
C SER A 67 5.55 3.47 4.36
N CYS A 68 6.77 3.44 3.81
CA CYS A 68 7.18 4.41 2.79
C CYS A 68 6.50 4.18 1.43
N ALA A 69 6.10 2.94 1.13
CA ALA A 69 5.69 2.52 -0.20
C ALA A 69 4.37 3.13 -0.67
N GLY A 70 3.40 3.35 0.23
CA GLY A 70 2.14 4.01 -0.12
C GLY A 70 2.36 5.41 -0.69
N ASN A 71 3.16 6.21 -0.01
CA ASN A 71 3.49 7.56 -0.49
C ASN A 71 4.37 7.55 -1.75
N ALA A 72 5.23 6.54 -1.92
CA ALA A 72 6.02 6.36 -3.14
C ALA A 72 5.13 6.02 -4.34
N ALA A 73 4.12 5.16 -4.18
CA ALA A 73 3.14 4.86 -5.22
C ALA A 73 2.33 6.10 -5.64
N VAL A 74 1.87 6.90 -4.69
CA VAL A 74 1.16 8.17 -4.99
C VAL A 74 2.09 9.16 -5.71
N TYR A 75 3.38 9.19 -5.38
CA TYR A 75 4.36 9.99 -6.10
C TYR A 75 4.54 9.52 -7.54
N LEU A 76 4.66 8.23 -7.79
CA LEU A 76 4.78 7.66 -9.13
C LEU A 76 3.55 7.99 -9.98
N LEU A 77 2.34 7.92 -9.41
CA LEU A 77 1.10 8.29 -10.07
C LEU A 77 1.02 9.77 -10.45
N THR A 78 1.51 10.66 -9.57
CA THR A 78 1.19 12.09 -9.63
C THR A 78 2.36 13.00 -9.99
N GLY A 79 3.59 12.50 -9.87
CA GLY A 79 4.82 13.28 -9.96
C GLY A 79 4.99 14.28 -8.80
N ARG A 80 4.16 14.21 -7.76
CA ARG A 80 4.16 15.16 -6.65
C ARG A 80 4.42 14.46 -5.33
N LYS A 81 5.43 14.95 -4.57
CA LYS A 81 5.67 14.52 -3.20
C LYS A 81 4.63 15.23 -2.30
N TYR A 82 3.55 14.52 -1.95
CA TYR A 82 2.60 15.02 -0.95
C TYR A 82 3.26 15.02 0.43
N TRP A 83 2.73 15.88 1.34
CA TRP A 83 3.26 15.99 2.71
C TRP A 83 2.95 14.72 3.52
N TRP A 84 3.71 13.68 3.27
CA TRP A 84 3.59 12.43 4.01
C TRP A 84 4.05 12.54 5.47
N ARG A 85 4.85 13.58 5.80
CA ARG A 85 5.31 13.86 7.17
C ARG A 85 4.19 14.10 8.18
N SER A 86 2.96 14.33 7.74
CA SER A 86 1.75 14.44 8.56
C SER A 86 0.86 13.20 8.48
N SER A 87 1.26 12.16 7.76
CA SER A 87 0.53 10.89 7.67
C SER A 87 0.85 9.96 8.84
N GLY A 88 -0.05 9.04 9.13
CA GLY A 88 0.18 7.96 10.08
C GLY A 88 1.46 7.18 9.76
N ASP A 89 1.65 6.82 8.48
CA ASP A 89 2.82 6.08 8.02
C ASP A 89 4.15 6.75 8.42
N TYR A 90 4.23 8.07 8.33
CA TYR A 90 5.46 8.77 8.72
C TYR A 90 5.71 8.68 10.22
N VAL A 91 4.66 8.79 11.02
CA VAL A 91 4.76 8.66 12.48
C VAL A 91 5.22 7.25 12.84
N ASP A 92 4.66 6.24 12.19
CA ASP A 92 5.02 4.83 12.40
C ASP A 92 6.47 4.56 12.01
N VAL A 93 6.91 5.05 10.85
CA VAL A 93 8.30 4.93 10.41
C VAL A 93 9.27 5.59 11.40
N VAL A 94 8.99 6.81 11.84
CA VAL A 94 9.84 7.50 12.82
C VAL A 94 9.86 6.73 14.14
N GLY A 95 8.70 6.29 14.63
CA GLY A 95 8.58 5.48 15.83
C GLY A 95 9.40 4.19 15.75
N ALA A 96 9.22 3.43 14.69
CA ALA A 96 9.93 2.17 14.46
C ALA A 96 11.46 2.38 14.38
N LEU A 97 11.93 3.33 13.59
CA LEU A 97 13.36 3.60 13.40
C LEU A 97 14.03 4.16 14.66
N SER A 98 13.28 4.80 15.56
CA SER A 98 13.80 5.28 16.84
C SER A 98 14.30 4.16 17.75
N TRP A 99 13.89 2.91 17.52
CA TRP A 99 14.45 1.74 18.22
C TRP A 99 15.84 1.35 17.71
N LEU A 100 16.21 1.77 16.51
CA LEU A 100 17.48 1.39 15.87
C LEU A 100 18.50 2.53 15.84
N TYR A 101 18.04 3.76 15.79
CA TYR A 101 18.86 4.95 15.58
C TYR A 101 18.70 5.95 16.72
N GLY A 102 19.83 6.50 17.18
CA GLY A 102 19.85 7.36 18.36
C GLY A 102 19.59 8.84 18.09
N CYS A 103 19.69 9.28 16.84
CA CYS A 103 19.55 10.70 16.53
C CYS A 103 18.59 10.97 15.36
N LYS A 104 17.97 12.15 15.41
CA LYS A 104 16.98 12.59 14.43
C LYS A 104 17.54 12.65 13.00
N ASP A 105 18.79 13.03 12.85
CA ASP A 105 19.40 13.21 11.53
C ASP A 105 19.64 11.86 10.86
N GLU A 106 20.07 10.85 11.62
CA GLU A 106 20.19 9.47 11.13
C GLU A 106 18.82 8.90 10.70
N ILE A 107 17.79 9.07 11.54
CA ILE A 107 16.43 8.65 11.22
C ILE A 107 15.96 9.33 9.94
N THR A 108 16.14 10.64 9.82
CA THR A 108 15.71 11.41 8.65
C THR A 108 16.41 10.94 7.37
N ALA A 109 17.73 10.75 7.43
CA ALA A 109 18.52 10.26 6.30
C ALA A 109 18.09 8.84 5.89
N TYR A 110 17.82 7.98 6.88
CA TYR A 110 17.38 6.61 6.60
C TYR A 110 15.98 6.56 5.99
N ILE A 111 15.06 7.42 6.44
CA ILE A 111 13.73 7.56 5.84
C ILE A 111 13.81 7.97 4.37
N GLU A 112 14.65 8.96 4.03
CA GLU A 112 14.83 9.36 2.63
C GLU A 112 15.44 8.23 1.79
N PHE A 113 16.34 7.44 2.35
CA PHE A 113 16.88 6.23 1.70
C PHE A 113 15.77 5.19 1.44
N LEU A 114 14.95 4.87 2.46
CA LEU A 114 13.84 3.93 2.32
C LEU A 114 12.81 4.41 1.29
N TRP A 115 12.51 5.71 1.28
CA TRP A 115 11.59 6.28 0.30
C TRP A 115 12.10 6.13 -1.14
N ILE A 116 13.40 6.36 -1.37
CA ILE A 116 14.04 6.14 -2.67
C ILE A 116 13.98 4.66 -3.04
N GLN A 117 14.27 3.76 -2.11
CA GLN A 117 14.22 2.32 -2.31
C GLN A 117 12.80 1.87 -2.68
N ALA A 118 11.79 2.29 -1.91
CA ALA A 118 10.38 1.99 -2.19
C ALA A 118 9.98 2.46 -3.59
N LYS A 119 10.31 3.71 -3.94
CA LYS A 119 10.03 4.26 -5.26
C LYS A 119 10.67 3.42 -6.37
N ASN A 120 11.93 3.04 -6.23
CA ASN A 120 12.63 2.26 -7.25
C ASN A 120 12.02 0.87 -7.41
N LEU A 121 11.76 0.14 -6.32
CA LEU A 121 11.12 -1.17 -6.36
C LEU A 121 9.73 -1.12 -7.00
N LEU A 122 8.90 -0.14 -6.62
CA LEU A 122 7.56 0.01 -7.20
C LEU A 122 7.58 0.48 -8.66
N SER A 123 8.66 1.13 -9.11
CA SER A 123 8.78 1.57 -10.51
C SER A 123 9.22 0.47 -11.47
N GLU A 124 9.63 -0.70 -10.99
CA GLU A 124 9.85 -1.86 -11.86
C GLU A 124 8.52 -2.20 -12.56
N PRO A 125 8.55 -2.46 -13.89
CA PRO A 125 7.33 -2.56 -14.69
C PRO A 125 6.32 -3.59 -14.17
N GLU A 126 6.77 -4.75 -13.76
CA GLU A 126 5.92 -5.81 -13.21
C GLU A 126 5.25 -5.40 -11.90
N ASN A 127 5.99 -4.74 -11.01
CA ASN A 127 5.47 -4.26 -9.75
C ASN A 127 4.47 -3.13 -9.96
N TRP A 128 4.77 -2.23 -10.91
CA TRP A 128 3.88 -1.12 -11.22
C TRP A 128 2.57 -1.59 -11.84
N CYS A 129 2.59 -2.58 -12.74
CA CYS A 129 1.38 -3.21 -13.27
C CYS A 129 0.50 -3.78 -12.14
N ALA A 130 1.11 -4.45 -11.16
CA ALA A 130 0.38 -4.98 -10.02
C ALA A 130 -0.20 -3.85 -9.12
N VAL A 131 0.55 -2.75 -8.90
CA VAL A 131 0.04 -1.55 -8.20
C VAL A 131 -1.18 -0.98 -8.92
N GLU A 132 -1.11 -0.78 -10.24
CA GLU A 132 -2.20 -0.20 -11.03
C GLU A 132 -3.44 -1.08 -11.00
N TYR A 133 -3.27 -2.39 -11.14
CA TYR A 133 -4.40 -3.32 -11.13
C TYR A 133 -5.08 -3.37 -9.76
N LEU A 134 -4.32 -3.55 -8.67
CA LEU A 134 -4.86 -3.59 -7.31
C LEU A 134 -5.54 -2.25 -6.95
N ALA A 135 -4.92 -1.13 -7.32
CA ALA A 135 -5.52 0.19 -7.13
C ALA A 135 -6.85 0.34 -7.87
N GLY A 136 -6.97 -0.23 -9.08
CA GLY A 136 -8.22 -0.27 -9.83
C GLY A 136 -9.29 -1.10 -9.13
N CYS A 137 -8.95 -2.25 -8.55
CA CYS A 137 -9.86 -3.06 -7.73
C CYS A 137 -10.36 -2.28 -6.52
N ILE A 138 -9.46 -1.60 -5.79
CA ILE A 138 -9.81 -0.78 -4.63
C ILE A 138 -10.69 0.42 -5.04
N GLU A 139 -10.36 1.11 -6.15
CA GLU A 139 -11.15 2.24 -6.64
C GLU A 139 -12.56 1.79 -7.09
N GLY A 140 -12.66 0.66 -7.77
CA GLY A 140 -13.93 0.09 -8.21
C GLY A 140 -14.85 -0.26 -7.04
N ALA A 141 -14.32 -0.88 -6.02
CA ALA A 141 -15.09 -1.25 -4.83
C ALA A 141 -15.56 -0.04 -4.00
N GLN A 142 -14.87 1.10 -4.05
CA GLN A 142 -15.32 2.34 -3.41
C GLN A 142 -16.57 2.96 -4.07
N GLN A 143 -16.97 2.51 -5.26
CA GLN A 143 -18.13 3.04 -6.00
C GLN A 143 -19.43 2.31 -5.67
N GLU A 144 -19.39 1.18 -5.02
CA GLU A 144 -20.55 0.43 -4.59
C GLU A 144 -20.74 0.57 -3.06
N PRO A 145 -21.54 1.54 -2.62
CA PRO A 145 -21.83 1.68 -1.19
C PRO A 145 -22.73 0.52 -0.75
N GLY A 146 -22.29 -0.24 0.23
CA GLY A 146 -23.11 -1.23 0.87
C GLY A 146 -22.35 -2.49 1.28
N TYR A 147 -22.54 -2.84 2.53
CA TYR A 147 -22.05 -4.08 3.11
C TYR A 147 -23.23 -5.04 3.29
N TRP A 148 -23.10 -6.25 2.74
CA TRP A 148 -24.03 -7.34 2.95
C TRP A 148 -23.39 -8.36 3.88
N ASP A 149 -24.04 -8.64 4.99
CA ASP A 149 -23.72 -9.76 5.84
C ASP A 149 -24.97 -10.59 6.11
N GLU A 150 -24.88 -11.90 5.87
CA GLU A 150 -25.94 -12.89 6.09
C GLU A 150 -27.32 -12.53 5.50
N GLY A 151 -27.35 -11.77 4.39
CA GLY A 151 -28.59 -11.42 3.69
C GLY A 151 -29.31 -10.18 4.22
N GLU A 152 -28.73 -9.46 5.15
CA GLU A 152 -29.24 -8.16 5.62
C GLU A 152 -28.33 -7.02 5.20
N TYR A 153 -28.96 -5.90 4.75
CA TYR A 153 -28.27 -4.68 4.36
C TYR A 153 -28.14 -3.76 5.58
N TYR A 154 -26.93 -3.61 6.09
CA TYR A 154 -26.63 -2.72 7.20
C TYR A 154 -26.21 -1.35 6.69
N VAL A 155 -27.11 -0.37 6.78
CA VAL A 155 -26.75 1.05 6.64
C VAL A 155 -26.29 1.52 8.02
N HIS A 156 -25.00 1.61 8.22
CA HIS A 156 -24.46 2.34 9.37
C HIS A 156 -24.59 3.83 9.11
N TYR A 157 -25.53 4.49 9.77
CA TYR A 157 -25.76 5.93 9.68
C TYR A 157 -24.59 6.79 10.17
N ASP A 158 -23.64 6.21 10.90
CA ASP A 158 -22.51 6.92 11.52
C ASP A 158 -21.12 6.43 11.08
N TYR A 159 -21.01 5.35 10.31
CA TYR A 159 -19.73 4.79 9.85
C TYR A 159 -19.81 4.28 8.41
N GLU A 160 -19.18 4.96 7.56
CA GLU A 160 -18.28 4.72 6.46
C GLU A 160 -18.55 3.46 5.63
N ASP A 161 -18.79 3.67 4.34
CA ASP A 161 -18.66 2.61 3.33
C ASP A 161 -17.22 2.07 3.42
N THR A 162 -17.07 0.84 3.85
CA THR A 162 -15.79 0.19 4.03
C THR A 162 -15.59 -0.84 2.94
N LEU A 163 -14.50 -0.71 2.19
CA LEU A 163 -13.95 -1.81 1.41
C LEU A 163 -13.07 -2.65 2.34
N GLN A 164 -13.28 -3.95 2.33
CA GLN A 164 -12.40 -4.91 2.97
C GLN A 164 -12.03 -5.99 1.96
N MET A 165 -10.73 -6.24 1.81
CA MET A 165 -10.18 -7.33 1.02
C MET A 165 -9.30 -8.18 1.93
N ASP A 166 -9.56 -9.49 2.00
CA ASP A 166 -8.71 -10.39 2.76
C ASP A 166 -7.34 -10.56 2.09
N GLY A 167 -6.33 -10.89 2.91
CA GLY A 167 -4.95 -10.95 2.44
C GLY A 167 -4.70 -12.01 1.38
N PHE A 168 -5.39 -13.13 1.45
CA PHE A 168 -5.26 -14.19 0.43
C PHE A 168 -5.69 -13.69 -0.95
N GLU A 169 -6.82 -12.96 -1.03
CA GLU A 169 -7.27 -12.37 -2.28
C GLU A 169 -6.29 -11.31 -2.79
N VAL A 170 -5.76 -10.48 -1.89
CA VAL A 170 -4.74 -9.47 -2.22
C VAL A 170 -3.49 -10.12 -2.80
N GLU A 171 -2.93 -11.11 -2.12
CA GLU A 171 -1.73 -11.83 -2.58
C GLU A 171 -1.98 -12.57 -3.90
N ARG A 172 -3.17 -13.15 -4.08
CA ARG A 172 -3.57 -13.81 -5.33
C ARG A 172 -3.63 -12.83 -6.50
N ILE A 173 -4.15 -11.63 -6.28
CA ILE A 173 -4.20 -10.57 -7.29
C ILE A 173 -2.77 -10.17 -7.68
N ILE A 174 -1.92 -9.90 -6.69
CA ILE A 174 -0.54 -9.45 -6.92
C ILE A 174 0.26 -10.49 -7.70
N SER A 175 0.26 -11.74 -7.23
CA SER A 175 0.97 -12.85 -7.87
C SER A 175 0.56 -13.00 -9.32
N ARG A 176 -0.75 -13.04 -9.59
CA ARG A 176 -1.28 -13.18 -10.93
C ARG A 176 -0.85 -12.05 -11.88
N GLU A 177 -0.83 -10.81 -11.42
CA GLU A 177 -0.47 -9.68 -12.29
C GLU A 177 1.03 -9.65 -12.58
N ILE A 178 1.86 -10.01 -11.61
CA ILE A 178 3.31 -10.17 -11.82
C ILE A 178 3.59 -11.32 -12.80
N GLU A 179 2.96 -12.48 -12.62
CA GLU A 179 3.11 -13.63 -13.52
C GLU A 179 2.68 -13.33 -14.97
N LYS A 180 1.58 -12.59 -15.14
CA LYS A 180 1.14 -12.16 -16.47
C LYS A 180 2.17 -11.29 -17.17
N TYR A 181 2.82 -10.40 -16.45
CA TYR A 181 3.84 -9.53 -17.03
C TYR A 181 4.95 -10.36 -17.68
N PHE A 182 5.51 -11.32 -16.94
CA PHE A 182 6.57 -12.19 -17.46
C PHE A 182 6.10 -13.09 -18.62
N SER A 183 4.88 -13.61 -18.56
CA SER A 183 4.32 -14.44 -19.62
C SER A 183 4.17 -13.67 -20.95
N HIS A 184 3.88 -12.39 -20.90
CA HIS A 184 3.79 -11.52 -22.08
C HIS A 184 5.17 -11.21 -22.69
N GLU A 185 6.20 -11.03 -21.89
CA GLU A 185 7.55 -10.78 -22.38
C GLU A 185 8.16 -12.00 -23.07
N GLU A 186 7.92 -13.20 -22.55
CA GLU A 186 8.37 -14.45 -23.19
C GLU A 186 7.70 -14.68 -24.56
N GLY A 187 6.44 -14.28 -24.71
CA GLY A 187 5.70 -14.37 -25.98
C GLY A 187 6.15 -13.37 -27.05
N LEU A 188 6.82 -12.30 -26.67
CA LEU A 188 7.35 -11.28 -27.61
C LEU A 188 8.79 -11.58 -28.08
N SER A 189 9.45 -12.56 -27.43
CA SER A 189 10.85 -12.92 -27.74
C SER A 189 10.99 -14.08 -28.75
N ASN A 190 9.88 -14.60 -29.28
CA ASN A 190 9.79 -15.62 -30.30
C ASN A 190 9.20 -15.03 -31.62
#